data_ec97cea998bcb04330a2d586a96224f1
#
_entry.id   ec97cea998bcb04330a2d586a96224f1
#
_cell.length_a   1.000
_cell.length_b   1.000
_cell.length_c   1.000
_cell.angle_alpha   90.00
_cell.angle_beta   90.00
_cell.angle_gamma   90.00
#
_symmetry.space_group_name_H-M   'P 1'
#
loop_
_entity.id
_entity.type
_entity.pdbx_description
1 polymer ?
#
loop_
_entity_poly.entity_id
_entity_poly.type
_entity_poly.pdbx_seq_one_letter_code
_entity_poly.pdbx_strand_id
1 'polypeptide(L)'
;MRLAELQTRMRQTLLTGGSPDPELLALLADPPPQRERRLAVYRNNVRHALLSVLDAAFPVVRELIGADCFSATTLALIAQRPPHVPALYAYGGELPGFLADFAPLAELPWLADVARLEWARNEALFAADREPLSPNQLATVPGAELPGLRLGLHPPPCLHESPWPIHAIWDAHQPGGGALEAVDLARAEAVLVWRHGGAVRQRSPDPGESALLAAFALERPLAEAAETAAARDPDFDLSAVLARLLADGVLTYPP
;
A
#
# COMPACT_ATOMS: atom_id res chain seq x y z
N MET A 1 3.48 36.31 15.74
CA MET A 1 3.79 34.99 15.15
C MET A 1 3.00 34.83 13.88
N ARG A 2 3.61 34.36 12.78
CA ARG A 2 2.91 34.09 11.50
C ARG A 2 2.16 32.75 11.60
N LEU A 3 1.08 32.60 10.84
CA LEU A 3 0.26 31.38 10.85
C LEU A 3 1.10 30.10 10.59
N ALA A 4 1.97 30.13 9.59
CA ALA A 4 2.85 29.01 9.27
C ALA A 4 3.79 28.61 10.43
N GLU A 5 4.29 29.58 11.17
CA GLU A 5 5.12 29.35 12.35
C GLU A 5 4.32 28.71 13.49
N LEU A 6 3.09 29.20 13.73
CA LEU A 6 2.15 28.60 14.69
C LEU A 6 1.84 27.14 14.34
N GLN A 7 1.54 26.87 13.07
CA GLN A 7 1.26 25.51 12.59
C GLN A 7 2.46 24.58 12.78
N THR A 8 3.67 25.06 12.48
CA THR A 8 4.90 24.28 12.67
C THR A 8 5.13 23.93 14.13
N ARG A 9 5.02 24.89 15.04
CA ARG A 9 5.19 24.69 16.48
C ARG A 9 4.11 23.75 17.05
N MET A 10 2.85 23.93 16.62
CA MET A 10 1.74 23.07 17.02
C MET A 10 2.01 21.62 16.57
N ARG A 11 2.39 21.43 15.32
CA ARG A 11 2.75 20.10 14.79
C ARG A 11 3.89 19.47 15.59
N GLN A 12 4.97 20.18 15.83
CA GLN A 12 6.09 19.70 16.64
C GLN A 12 5.61 19.28 18.03
N THR A 13 4.86 20.14 18.71
CA THR A 13 4.36 19.86 20.06
C THR A 13 3.42 18.66 20.13
N LEU A 14 2.62 18.42 19.09
CA LEU A 14 1.66 17.29 19.05
C LEU A 14 2.31 15.96 18.67
N LEU A 15 3.34 15.98 17.83
CA LEU A 15 3.98 14.78 17.29
C LEU A 15 5.25 14.37 18.04
N THR A 16 6.00 15.30 18.62
CA THR A 16 7.18 15.00 19.44
C THR A 16 6.82 14.93 20.91
N GLY A 17 7.37 13.96 21.63
CA GLY A 17 7.06 13.70 23.05
C GLY A 17 7.66 14.69 24.07
N GLY A 18 8.15 15.86 23.62
CA GLY A 18 8.81 16.86 24.48
C GLY A 18 7.87 17.71 25.33
N SER A 19 8.46 18.54 26.19
CA SER A 19 7.73 19.58 26.94
C SER A 19 7.05 20.54 25.96
N PRO A 20 5.83 21.00 26.27
CA PRO A 20 5.12 21.96 25.43
C PRO A 20 5.94 23.23 25.22
N ASP A 21 5.91 23.79 24.01
CA ASP A 21 6.52 25.07 23.69
C ASP A 21 5.85 26.21 24.57
N PRO A 22 6.60 26.92 25.41
CA PRO A 22 6.03 27.97 26.29
C PRO A 22 5.35 29.10 25.50
N GLU A 23 5.87 29.45 24.30
CA GLU A 23 5.28 30.50 23.46
C GLU A 23 3.93 30.01 22.88
N LEU A 24 3.87 28.75 22.48
CA LEU A 24 2.60 28.14 22.05
C LEU A 24 1.58 28.09 23.19
N LEU A 25 2.00 27.69 24.40
CA LEU A 25 1.14 27.67 25.55
C LEU A 25 0.57 29.07 25.87
N ALA A 26 1.39 30.11 25.71
CA ALA A 26 0.96 31.50 25.97
C ALA A 26 -0.16 31.97 25.03
N LEU A 27 -0.28 31.38 23.85
CA LEU A 27 -1.32 31.73 22.87
C LEU A 27 -2.67 31.01 23.10
N LEU A 28 -2.68 29.98 23.95
CA LEU A 28 -3.93 29.30 24.29
C LEU A 28 -4.79 30.18 25.20
N ALA A 29 -6.08 30.26 24.88
CA ALA A 29 -7.05 31.10 25.63
C ALA A 29 -7.36 30.57 27.00
N ASP A 30 -7.04 29.30 27.29
CA ASP A 30 -7.32 28.66 28.57
C ASP A 30 -6.45 29.25 29.72
N PRO A 31 -6.89 29.17 31.01
CA PRO A 31 -6.05 29.45 32.14
C PRO A 31 -4.79 28.60 32.19
N PRO A 32 -3.63 29.14 32.69
CA PRO A 32 -2.34 28.46 32.62
C PRO A 32 -2.34 27.00 33.08
N PRO A 33 -2.97 26.57 34.17
CA PRO A 33 -2.98 25.17 34.60
C PRO A 33 -3.72 24.23 33.63
N GLN A 34 -4.65 24.77 32.84
CA GLN A 34 -5.48 23.98 31.90
C GLN A 34 -4.82 23.83 30.50
N ARG A 35 -3.92 24.75 30.14
CA ARG A 35 -3.26 24.78 28.82
C ARG A 35 -2.48 23.51 28.55
N GLU A 36 -1.62 23.10 29.46
CA GLU A 36 -0.82 21.89 29.33
C GLU A 36 -1.69 20.63 29.27
N ARG A 37 -2.70 20.55 30.14
CA ARG A 37 -3.64 19.43 30.16
C ARG A 37 -4.40 19.32 28.82
N ARG A 38 -4.87 20.44 28.30
CA ARG A 38 -5.58 20.47 27.00
C ARG A 38 -4.67 20.05 25.85
N LEU A 39 -3.43 20.54 25.83
CA LEU A 39 -2.46 20.17 24.84
C LEU A 39 -2.10 18.67 24.89
N ALA A 40 -2.01 18.12 26.12
CA ALA A 40 -1.82 16.68 26.32
C ALA A 40 -2.99 15.85 25.77
N VAL A 41 -4.24 16.32 25.93
CA VAL A 41 -5.41 15.67 25.32
C VAL A 41 -5.32 15.68 23.79
N TYR A 42 -4.97 16.84 23.18
CA TYR A 42 -4.78 16.91 21.72
C TYR A 42 -3.67 15.97 21.24
N ARG A 43 -2.54 15.91 21.94
CA ARG A 43 -1.44 14.99 21.63
C ARG A 43 -1.89 13.54 21.66
N ASN A 44 -2.63 13.15 22.70
CA ASN A 44 -3.16 11.80 22.81
C ASN A 44 -4.16 11.49 21.68
N ASN A 45 -5.03 12.43 21.33
CA ASN A 45 -5.98 12.26 20.24
C ASN A 45 -5.27 12.06 18.88
N VAL A 46 -4.25 12.89 18.58
CA VAL A 46 -3.46 12.74 17.35
C VAL A 46 -2.75 11.40 17.32
N ARG A 47 -2.09 11.01 18.43
CA ARG A 47 -1.42 9.71 18.52
C ARG A 47 -2.40 8.56 18.34
N HIS A 48 -3.54 8.60 19.00
CA HIS A 48 -4.58 7.58 18.87
C HIS A 48 -5.12 7.49 17.43
N ALA A 49 -5.37 8.62 16.77
CA ALA A 49 -5.81 8.65 15.39
C ALA A 49 -4.77 8.01 14.44
N LEU A 50 -3.48 8.30 14.63
CA LEU A 50 -2.41 7.71 13.83
C LEU A 50 -2.29 6.20 14.07
N LEU A 51 -2.38 5.74 15.31
CA LEU A 51 -2.38 4.30 15.63
C LEU A 51 -3.58 3.60 15.01
N SER A 52 -4.78 4.19 15.11
CA SER A 52 -6.01 3.61 14.53
C SER A 52 -5.93 3.47 13.02
N VAL A 53 -5.30 4.42 12.33
CA VAL A 53 -5.10 4.35 10.88
C VAL A 53 -4.12 3.22 10.52
N LEU A 54 -3.03 3.07 11.27
CA LEU A 54 -2.06 2.00 11.06
C LEU A 54 -2.68 0.63 11.39
N ASP A 55 -3.46 0.50 12.47
CA ASP A 55 -4.23 -0.72 12.80
C ASP A 55 -5.17 -1.13 11.65
N ALA A 56 -5.84 -0.15 11.03
CA ALA A 56 -6.76 -0.39 9.93
C ALA A 56 -6.05 -0.75 8.62
N ALA A 57 -4.87 -0.15 8.38
CA ALA A 57 -4.12 -0.37 7.15
C ALA A 57 -3.31 -1.68 7.16
N PHE A 58 -2.90 -2.18 8.35
CA PHE A 58 -2.00 -3.31 8.52
C PHE A 58 -2.53 -4.40 9.47
N PRO A 59 -3.75 -4.91 9.24
CA PRO A 59 -4.37 -5.90 10.13
C PRO A 59 -3.59 -7.22 10.19
N VAL A 60 -3.05 -7.71 9.07
CA VAL A 60 -2.29 -8.98 9.04
C VAL A 60 -0.92 -8.82 9.69
N VAL A 61 -0.21 -7.73 9.42
CA VAL A 61 1.05 -7.42 10.13
C VAL A 61 0.80 -7.38 11.65
N ARG A 62 -0.28 -6.73 12.09
CA ARG A 62 -0.65 -6.64 13.49
C ARG A 62 -0.94 -8.02 14.11
N GLU A 63 -1.61 -8.90 13.37
CA GLU A 63 -1.90 -10.27 13.84
C GLU A 63 -0.62 -11.11 13.94
N LEU A 64 0.26 -11.01 12.95
CA LEU A 64 1.52 -11.74 12.87
C LEU A 64 2.48 -11.44 14.03
N ILE A 65 2.58 -10.19 14.46
CA ILE A 65 3.51 -9.80 15.55
C ILE A 65 2.81 -9.56 16.89
N GLY A 66 1.48 -9.62 16.92
CA GLY A 66 0.65 -9.34 18.09
C GLY A 66 0.43 -7.85 18.36
N ALA A 67 -0.69 -7.54 18.99
CA ALA A 67 -1.17 -6.16 19.18
C ALA A 67 -0.19 -5.27 19.96
N ASP A 68 0.46 -5.79 21.00
CA ASP A 68 1.37 -5.02 21.83
C ASP A 68 2.68 -4.68 21.10
N CYS A 69 3.25 -5.65 20.38
CA CYS A 69 4.43 -5.46 19.55
C CYS A 69 4.14 -4.50 18.40
N PHE A 70 2.99 -4.63 17.74
CA PHE A 70 2.55 -3.72 16.69
C PHE A 70 2.39 -2.29 17.19
N SER A 71 1.76 -2.10 18.36
CA SER A 71 1.61 -0.79 18.99
C SER A 71 2.96 -0.16 19.33
N ALA A 72 3.91 -0.93 19.87
CA ALA A 72 5.26 -0.44 20.16
C ALA A 72 6.01 -0.03 18.89
N THR A 73 5.93 -0.87 17.84
CA THR A 73 6.56 -0.65 16.54
C THR A 73 6.00 0.59 15.84
N THR A 74 4.68 0.74 15.81
CA THR A 74 4.01 1.89 15.18
C THR A 74 4.23 3.19 15.95
N LEU A 75 4.34 3.15 17.28
CA LEU A 75 4.76 4.30 18.08
C LEU A 75 6.20 4.73 17.75
N ALA A 76 7.11 3.78 17.54
CA ALA A 76 8.47 4.07 17.10
C ALA A 76 8.50 4.69 15.69
N LEU A 77 7.68 4.18 14.77
CA LEU A 77 7.49 4.78 13.43
C LEU A 77 6.98 6.23 13.55
N ILE A 78 5.91 6.48 14.31
CA ILE A 78 5.34 7.83 14.49
C ILE A 78 6.36 8.81 15.03
N ALA A 79 7.21 8.38 15.96
CA ALA A 79 8.26 9.21 16.54
C ALA A 79 9.37 9.55 15.54
N GLN A 80 9.77 8.61 14.69
CA GLN A 80 10.86 8.79 13.71
C GLN A 80 10.39 9.40 12.39
N ARG A 81 9.18 9.05 11.95
CA ARG A 81 8.60 9.41 10.65
C ARG A 81 7.18 9.97 10.82
N PRO A 82 7.03 11.15 11.40
CA PRO A 82 5.72 11.76 11.61
C PRO A 82 5.05 12.14 10.28
N PRO A 83 3.71 12.20 10.21
CA PRO A 83 2.98 12.49 8.96
C PRO A 83 3.40 13.85 8.38
N HIS A 84 3.60 13.88 7.05
CA HIS A 84 3.98 15.08 6.31
C HIS A 84 2.80 15.76 5.61
N VAL A 85 1.72 15.00 5.36
CA VAL A 85 0.49 15.51 4.74
C VAL A 85 -0.68 15.44 5.73
N PRO A 86 -1.63 16.37 5.66
CA PRO A 86 -2.78 16.43 6.57
C PRO A 86 -3.90 15.47 6.15
N ALA A 87 -3.54 14.25 5.75
CA ALA A 87 -4.47 13.22 5.29
C ALA A 87 -4.14 11.89 5.98
N LEU A 88 -5.00 11.46 6.89
CA LEU A 88 -4.76 10.27 7.71
C LEU A 88 -4.65 8.99 6.86
N TYR A 89 -5.48 8.83 5.83
CA TYR A 89 -5.46 7.66 4.93
C TYR A 89 -4.13 7.51 4.15
N ALA A 90 -3.36 8.59 4.03
CA ALA A 90 -2.06 8.61 3.36
C ALA A 90 -0.88 8.34 4.33
N TYR A 91 -1.16 8.09 5.61
CA TYR A 91 -0.14 7.79 6.60
C TYR A 91 0.01 6.29 6.82
N GLY A 92 1.21 5.77 6.60
CA GLY A 92 1.54 4.34 6.78
C GLY A 92 2.47 3.78 5.70
N GLY A 93 2.59 4.44 4.54
CA GLY A 93 3.43 3.96 3.43
C GLY A 93 4.91 3.78 3.76
N GLU A 94 5.38 4.39 4.84
CA GLU A 94 6.75 4.22 5.32
C GLU A 94 6.94 3.00 6.25
N LEU A 95 5.83 2.36 6.71
CA LEU A 95 5.92 1.22 7.62
C LEU A 95 6.68 0.02 7.00
N PRO A 96 6.45 -0.37 5.74
CA PRO A 96 7.21 -1.48 5.13
C PRO A 96 8.72 -1.26 5.15
N GLY A 97 9.17 -0.06 4.75
CA GLY A 97 10.59 0.29 4.81
C GLY A 97 11.13 0.38 6.24
N PHE A 98 10.31 0.86 7.18
CA PHE A 98 10.68 0.88 8.59
C PHE A 98 10.87 -0.53 9.15
N LEU A 99 9.96 -1.47 8.83
CA LEU A 99 10.04 -2.86 9.28
C LEU A 99 11.27 -3.59 8.72
N ALA A 100 11.66 -3.31 7.48
CA ALA A 100 12.84 -3.92 6.86
C ALA A 100 14.14 -3.63 7.65
N ASP A 101 14.21 -2.44 8.25
CA ASP A 101 15.39 -1.97 9.01
C ASP A 101 15.22 -2.11 10.54
N PHE A 102 14.07 -2.62 10.99
CA PHE A 102 13.75 -2.65 12.42
C PHE A 102 14.31 -3.90 13.11
N ALA A 103 15.49 -3.76 13.72
CA ALA A 103 16.23 -4.86 14.36
C ALA A 103 15.43 -5.78 15.27
N PRO A 104 14.46 -5.32 16.10
CA PRO A 104 13.64 -6.22 16.93
C PRO A 104 12.80 -7.24 16.16
N LEU A 105 12.54 -7.04 14.88
CA LEU A 105 11.73 -7.90 14.00
C LEU A 105 12.57 -8.54 12.87
N ALA A 106 13.90 -8.50 12.95
CA ALA A 106 14.79 -9.03 11.90
C ALA A 106 14.64 -10.55 11.64
N GLU A 107 14.09 -11.30 12.60
CA GLU A 107 13.79 -12.73 12.44
C GLU A 107 12.57 -13.02 11.56
N LEU A 108 11.81 -11.98 11.18
CA LEU A 108 10.63 -12.04 10.30
C LEU A 108 10.91 -11.29 8.98
N PRO A 109 11.82 -11.77 8.12
CA PRO A 109 12.28 -11.02 6.94
C PRO A 109 11.19 -10.77 5.90
N TRP A 110 10.14 -11.58 5.88
CA TRP A 110 8.96 -11.45 5.01
C TRP A 110 7.94 -10.38 5.50
N LEU A 111 8.05 -9.93 6.75
CA LEU A 111 7.07 -9.02 7.36
C LEU A 111 6.97 -7.68 6.62
N ALA A 112 8.09 -7.14 6.18
CA ALA A 112 8.13 -5.90 5.40
C ALA A 112 7.39 -6.04 4.06
N ASP A 113 7.45 -7.21 3.43
CA ASP A 113 6.79 -7.46 2.15
C ASP A 113 5.29 -7.70 2.33
N VAL A 114 4.86 -8.36 3.41
CA VAL A 114 3.45 -8.43 3.79
C VAL A 114 2.90 -7.01 4.06
N ALA A 115 3.65 -6.16 4.75
CA ALA A 115 3.27 -4.77 4.94
C ALA A 115 3.17 -3.99 3.62
N ARG A 116 4.07 -4.24 2.65
CA ARG A 116 3.95 -3.64 1.30
C ARG A 116 2.66 -4.06 0.61
N LEU A 117 2.27 -5.33 0.72
CA LEU A 117 1.02 -5.84 0.16
C LEU A 117 -0.19 -5.14 0.81
N GLU A 118 -0.22 -5.04 2.13
CA GLU A 118 -1.32 -4.37 2.85
C GLU A 118 -1.38 -2.87 2.50
N TRP A 119 -0.23 -2.22 2.36
CA TRP A 119 -0.19 -0.83 1.93
C TRP A 119 -0.69 -0.64 0.49
N ALA A 120 -0.30 -1.52 -0.43
CA ALA A 120 -0.82 -1.51 -1.79
C ALA A 120 -2.35 -1.67 -1.85
N ARG A 121 -2.91 -2.50 -0.99
CA ARG A 121 -4.37 -2.62 -0.82
C ARG A 121 -5.00 -1.31 -0.32
N ASN A 122 -4.35 -0.64 0.63
CA ASN A 122 -4.78 0.67 1.11
C ASN A 122 -4.71 1.73 -0.01
N GLU A 123 -3.63 1.77 -0.78
CA GLU A 123 -3.51 2.67 -1.93
C GLU A 123 -4.58 2.39 -3.00
N ALA A 124 -4.83 1.12 -3.32
CA ALA A 124 -5.88 0.73 -4.25
C ALA A 124 -7.28 1.17 -3.76
N LEU A 125 -7.53 1.08 -2.44
CA LEU A 125 -8.80 1.49 -1.83
C LEU A 125 -9.07 3.00 -2.02
N PHE A 126 -8.04 3.83 -1.85
CA PHE A 126 -8.15 5.30 -1.90
C PHE A 126 -7.72 5.90 -3.24
N ALA A 127 -7.32 5.08 -4.22
CA ALA A 127 -6.98 5.56 -5.55
C ALA A 127 -8.17 6.26 -6.20
N ALA A 128 -7.89 7.29 -7.01
CA ALA A 128 -8.92 7.96 -7.80
C ALA A 128 -9.62 6.97 -8.74
N ASP A 129 -10.91 7.15 -8.97
CA ASP A 129 -11.63 6.34 -9.94
C ASP A 129 -11.12 6.64 -11.35
N ARG A 130 -10.93 5.57 -12.12
CA ARG A 130 -10.62 5.64 -13.56
C ARG A 130 -11.46 4.60 -14.28
N GLU A 131 -11.97 4.96 -15.43
CA GLU A 131 -12.73 4.04 -16.26
C GLU A 131 -11.79 2.98 -16.85
N PRO A 132 -12.04 1.68 -16.59
CA PRO A 132 -11.21 0.62 -17.15
C PRO A 132 -11.46 0.48 -18.65
N LEU A 133 -10.45 0.00 -19.37
CA LEU A 133 -10.56 -0.35 -20.78
C LEU A 133 -11.59 -1.47 -20.94
N SER A 134 -12.59 -1.26 -21.78
CA SER A 134 -13.59 -2.28 -22.08
C SER A 134 -13.14 -3.18 -23.22
N PRO A 135 -13.63 -4.45 -23.29
CA PRO A 135 -13.38 -5.33 -24.45
C PRO A 135 -13.81 -4.72 -25.78
N ASN A 136 -14.93 -3.97 -25.79
CA ASN A 136 -15.41 -3.32 -27.01
C ASN A 136 -14.47 -2.21 -27.50
N GLN A 137 -13.90 -1.43 -26.61
CA GLN A 137 -12.92 -0.40 -26.99
C GLN A 137 -11.65 -1.05 -27.57
N LEU A 138 -11.15 -2.12 -26.96
CA LEU A 138 -9.99 -2.84 -27.50
C LEU A 138 -10.31 -3.44 -28.88
N ALA A 139 -11.50 -3.99 -29.09
CA ALA A 139 -11.93 -4.56 -30.36
C ALA A 139 -12.06 -3.52 -31.50
N THR A 140 -12.15 -2.23 -31.19
CA THR A 140 -12.17 -1.16 -32.22
C THR A 140 -10.78 -0.80 -32.74
N VAL A 141 -9.69 -1.25 -32.08
CA VAL A 141 -8.33 -0.98 -32.51
C VAL A 141 -8.02 -1.81 -33.76
N PRO A 142 -7.60 -1.18 -34.88
CA PRO A 142 -7.21 -1.92 -36.06
C PRO A 142 -6.11 -2.96 -35.79
N GLY A 143 -6.22 -4.15 -36.33
CA GLY A 143 -5.26 -5.22 -36.06
C GLY A 143 -3.79 -4.85 -36.37
N ALA A 144 -3.57 -3.97 -37.36
CA ALA A 144 -2.23 -3.46 -37.68
C ALA A 144 -1.64 -2.54 -36.61
N GLU A 145 -2.48 -1.94 -35.74
CA GLU A 145 -2.07 -1.02 -34.68
C GLU A 145 -1.88 -1.74 -33.33
N LEU A 146 -2.48 -2.92 -33.15
CA LEU A 146 -2.37 -3.69 -31.90
C LEU A 146 -0.92 -3.94 -31.45
N PRO A 147 0.04 -4.28 -32.30
CA PRO A 147 1.42 -4.50 -31.86
C PRO A 147 2.06 -3.29 -31.19
N GLY A 148 1.71 -2.08 -31.65
CA GLY A 148 2.22 -0.81 -31.12
C GLY A 148 1.38 -0.25 -29.95
N LEU A 149 0.24 -0.86 -29.61
CA LEU A 149 -0.64 -0.38 -28.58
C LEU A 149 0.06 -0.38 -27.22
N ARG A 150 -0.06 0.73 -26.49
CA ARG A 150 0.39 0.83 -25.10
C ARG A 150 -0.80 0.76 -24.18
N LEU A 151 -0.71 -0.10 -23.18
CA LEU A 151 -1.74 -0.26 -22.15
C LEU A 151 -1.18 0.20 -20.80
N GLY A 152 -2.01 0.87 -20.03
CA GLY A 152 -1.72 1.26 -18.66
C GLY A 152 -2.40 0.34 -17.66
N LEU A 153 -1.98 0.45 -16.40
CA LEU A 153 -2.55 -0.28 -15.28
C LEU A 153 -3.22 0.69 -14.30
N HIS A 154 -4.29 0.24 -13.64
CA HIS A 154 -4.97 1.03 -12.61
C HIS A 154 -5.46 0.15 -11.45
N PRO A 155 -5.23 0.59 -10.17
CA PRO A 155 -4.34 1.67 -9.75
C PRO A 155 -2.87 1.28 -9.95
N PRO A 156 -1.95 2.25 -10.20
CA PRO A 156 -0.52 1.97 -10.18
C PRO A 156 0.03 2.08 -8.75
N PRO A 157 1.04 1.29 -8.38
CA PRO A 157 1.49 0.05 -8.99
C PRO A 157 0.64 -1.12 -8.51
N CYS A 158 0.14 -1.94 -9.40
CA CYS A 158 -0.74 -3.04 -9.04
C CYS A 158 -0.04 -4.41 -8.96
N LEU A 159 1.22 -4.54 -9.38
CA LEU A 159 2.00 -5.78 -9.28
C LEU A 159 3.09 -5.64 -8.20
N HIS A 160 3.11 -6.57 -7.25
CA HIS A 160 4.12 -6.69 -6.20
C HIS A 160 4.82 -8.03 -6.31
N GLU A 161 6.15 -8.01 -6.41
CA GLU A 161 6.98 -9.21 -6.39
C GLU A 161 7.71 -9.32 -5.05
N SER A 162 7.77 -10.53 -4.50
CA SER A 162 8.46 -10.83 -3.25
C SER A 162 9.17 -12.17 -3.34
N PRO A 163 10.34 -12.33 -2.69
CA PRO A 163 10.95 -13.64 -2.51
C PRO A 163 10.16 -14.52 -1.53
N TRP A 164 9.11 -14.00 -0.93
CA TRP A 164 8.27 -14.64 0.08
C TRP A 164 6.84 -14.84 -0.44
N PRO A 165 6.09 -15.82 0.09
CA PRO A 165 4.71 -16.13 -0.31
C PRO A 165 3.72 -15.14 0.34
N ILE A 166 3.83 -13.86 0.02
CA ILE A 166 3.09 -12.77 0.69
C ILE A 166 1.58 -12.87 0.53
N HIS A 167 1.10 -13.39 -0.60
CA HIS A 167 -0.34 -13.62 -0.79
C HIS A 167 -0.83 -14.78 0.07
N ALA A 168 -0.09 -15.90 0.07
CA ALA A 168 -0.45 -17.05 0.89
C ALA A 168 -0.42 -16.74 2.40
N ILE A 169 0.58 -15.96 2.86
CA ILE A 169 0.61 -15.46 4.24
C ILE A 169 -0.60 -14.59 4.54
N TRP A 170 -0.91 -13.63 3.67
CA TRP A 170 -2.04 -12.74 3.85
C TRP A 170 -3.38 -13.50 3.83
N ASP A 171 -3.55 -14.44 2.90
CA ASP A 171 -4.78 -15.25 2.74
C ASP A 171 -5.03 -16.14 3.96
N ALA A 172 -3.97 -16.72 4.55
CA ALA A 172 -4.07 -17.53 5.77
C ALA A 172 -4.67 -16.76 6.98
N HIS A 173 -4.63 -15.42 6.96
CA HIS A 173 -5.23 -14.57 7.99
C HIS A 173 -6.63 -14.06 7.60
N GLN A 174 -7.19 -14.53 6.49
CA GLN A 174 -8.55 -14.15 6.11
C GLN A 174 -9.58 -15.18 6.59
N PRO A 175 -10.85 -14.77 6.79
CA PRO A 175 -11.92 -15.72 7.11
C PRO A 175 -12.03 -16.82 6.05
N GLY A 176 -11.78 -18.07 6.43
CA GLY A 176 -11.77 -19.21 5.52
C GLY A 176 -10.45 -19.44 4.79
N GLY A 177 -9.41 -18.70 5.13
CA GLY A 177 -8.05 -18.92 4.64
C GLY A 177 -7.45 -20.24 5.11
N GLY A 178 -6.30 -20.61 4.51
CA GLY A 178 -5.55 -21.83 4.87
C GLY A 178 -4.85 -21.72 6.22
N ALA A 179 -4.30 -22.82 6.70
CA ALA A 179 -3.47 -22.79 7.90
C ALA A 179 -2.10 -22.14 7.60
N LEU A 180 -1.66 -21.21 8.45
CA LEU A 180 -0.39 -20.51 8.28
C LEU A 180 0.81 -21.48 8.28
N GLU A 181 0.72 -22.56 9.06
CA GLU A 181 1.74 -23.62 9.15
C GLU A 181 1.92 -24.40 7.84
N ALA A 182 0.94 -24.33 6.94
CA ALA A 182 1.01 -24.96 5.62
C ALA A 182 1.67 -24.05 4.55
N VAL A 183 1.97 -22.81 4.88
CA VAL A 183 2.61 -21.86 3.95
C VAL A 183 4.09 -22.17 3.81
N ASP A 184 4.52 -22.50 2.59
CA ASP A 184 5.94 -22.68 2.26
C ASP A 184 6.64 -21.33 2.12
N LEU A 185 7.35 -20.90 3.16
CA LEU A 185 8.05 -19.62 3.19
C LEU A 185 9.22 -19.52 2.17
N ALA A 186 9.67 -20.61 1.57
CA ALA A 186 10.72 -20.58 0.55
C ALA A 186 10.19 -20.23 -0.87
N ARG A 187 8.88 -20.12 -1.03
CA ARG A 187 8.24 -19.84 -2.31
C ARG A 187 8.15 -18.35 -2.58
N ALA A 188 8.88 -17.88 -3.59
CA ALA A 188 8.69 -16.52 -4.11
C ALA A 188 7.31 -16.36 -4.76
N GLU A 189 6.69 -15.19 -4.61
CA GLU A 189 5.35 -14.93 -5.13
C GLU A 189 5.23 -13.52 -5.72
N ALA A 190 4.44 -13.40 -6.80
CA ALA A 190 3.96 -12.13 -7.30
C ALA A 190 2.48 -11.98 -6.94
N VAL A 191 2.05 -10.76 -6.63
CA VAL A 191 0.66 -10.44 -6.29
C VAL A 191 0.18 -9.25 -7.10
N LEU A 192 -0.90 -9.44 -7.83
CA LEU A 192 -1.65 -8.38 -8.48
C LEU A 192 -2.70 -7.85 -7.49
N VAL A 193 -2.69 -6.55 -7.25
CA VAL A 193 -3.67 -5.84 -6.41
C VAL A 193 -4.40 -4.82 -7.27
N TRP A 194 -5.73 -4.80 -7.20
CA TRP A 194 -6.54 -3.82 -7.95
C TRP A 194 -7.86 -3.50 -7.23
N ARG A 195 -8.55 -2.48 -7.68
CA ARG A 195 -9.90 -2.16 -7.23
C ARG A 195 -10.89 -2.34 -8.37
N HIS A 196 -11.95 -3.11 -8.12
CA HIS A 196 -13.04 -3.29 -9.04
C HIS A 196 -14.38 -3.24 -8.32
N GLY A 197 -15.32 -2.46 -8.83
CA GLY A 197 -16.65 -2.30 -8.22
C GLY A 197 -16.62 -1.78 -6.78
N GLY A 198 -15.65 -0.93 -6.42
CA GLY A 198 -15.46 -0.38 -5.08
C GLY A 198 -14.79 -1.33 -4.08
N ALA A 199 -14.47 -2.58 -4.47
CA ALA A 199 -13.78 -3.55 -3.62
C ALA A 199 -12.33 -3.75 -4.06
N VAL A 200 -11.40 -3.82 -3.10
CA VAL A 200 -10.01 -4.19 -3.36
C VAL A 200 -9.92 -5.70 -3.52
N ARG A 201 -9.30 -6.13 -4.61
CA ARG A 201 -9.07 -7.52 -4.96
C ARG A 201 -7.58 -7.80 -5.10
N GLN A 202 -7.20 -9.06 -4.97
CA GLN A 202 -5.84 -9.52 -5.22
C GLN A 202 -5.82 -10.97 -5.66
N ARG A 203 -4.78 -11.35 -6.39
CA ARG A 203 -4.45 -12.73 -6.74
C ARG A 203 -2.99 -12.86 -7.15
N SER A 204 -2.47 -14.08 -7.15
CA SER A 204 -1.16 -14.36 -7.73
C SER A 204 -1.31 -14.58 -9.23
N PRO A 205 -0.67 -13.75 -10.07
CA PRO A 205 -0.61 -13.95 -11.51
C PRO A 205 0.41 -15.05 -11.86
N ASP A 206 0.23 -15.71 -13.01
CA ASP A 206 1.20 -16.64 -13.58
C ASP A 206 2.49 -15.90 -13.98
N PRO A 207 3.64 -16.59 -14.15
CA PRO A 207 4.91 -15.93 -14.49
C PRO A 207 4.84 -15.11 -15.80
N GLY A 208 4.13 -15.60 -16.82
CA GLY A 208 3.92 -14.89 -18.07
C GLY A 208 3.05 -13.63 -17.88
N GLU A 209 1.97 -13.75 -17.11
CA GLU A 209 1.12 -12.60 -16.78
C GLU A 209 1.89 -11.55 -15.96
N SER A 210 2.69 -11.97 -14.98
CA SER A 210 3.53 -11.06 -14.20
C SER A 210 4.49 -10.27 -15.10
N ALA A 211 5.13 -10.93 -16.04
CA ALA A 211 6.03 -10.30 -17.01
C ALA A 211 5.29 -9.31 -17.93
N LEU A 212 4.08 -9.67 -18.38
CA LEU A 212 3.22 -8.79 -19.17
C LEU A 212 2.85 -7.51 -18.38
N LEU A 213 2.40 -7.67 -17.14
CA LEU A 213 2.02 -6.56 -16.25
C LEU A 213 3.21 -5.65 -15.95
N ALA A 214 4.39 -6.21 -15.71
CA ALA A 214 5.62 -5.45 -15.50
C ALA A 214 6.00 -4.64 -16.76
N ALA A 215 5.82 -5.21 -17.95
CA ALA A 215 6.04 -4.50 -19.20
C ALA A 215 5.02 -3.36 -19.43
N PHE A 216 3.75 -3.56 -19.08
CA PHE A 216 2.73 -2.50 -19.12
C PHE A 216 3.01 -1.37 -18.15
N ALA A 217 3.51 -1.67 -16.95
CA ALA A 217 3.93 -0.65 -15.98
C ALA A 217 5.09 0.23 -16.50
N LEU A 218 5.89 -0.30 -17.44
CA LEU A 218 6.94 0.43 -18.16
C LEU A 218 6.45 1.04 -19.49
N GLU A 219 5.15 1.05 -19.73
CA GLU A 219 4.51 1.55 -20.94
C GLU A 219 5.07 0.95 -22.24
N ARG A 220 5.51 -0.33 -22.21
CA ARG A 220 6.01 -1.00 -23.42
C ARG A 220 4.87 -1.31 -24.37
N PRO A 221 5.13 -1.33 -25.70
CA PRO A 221 4.16 -1.76 -26.69
C PRO A 221 3.69 -3.20 -26.45
N LEU A 222 2.45 -3.48 -26.81
CA LEU A 222 1.82 -4.80 -26.60
C LEU A 222 2.65 -5.96 -27.19
N ALA A 223 3.23 -5.79 -28.37
CA ALA A 223 4.07 -6.83 -28.97
C ALA A 223 5.30 -7.15 -28.12
N GLU A 224 6.04 -6.13 -27.65
CA GLU A 224 7.22 -6.30 -26.81
C GLU A 224 6.84 -6.91 -25.45
N ALA A 225 5.71 -6.48 -24.88
CA ALA A 225 5.20 -7.03 -23.63
C ALA A 225 4.82 -8.51 -23.76
N ALA A 226 4.18 -8.89 -24.86
CA ALA A 226 3.82 -10.28 -25.17
C ALA A 226 5.04 -11.16 -25.40
N GLU A 227 6.06 -10.68 -26.12
CA GLU A 227 7.33 -11.39 -26.29
C GLU A 227 8.04 -11.63 -24.98
N THR A 228 8.06 -10.62 -24.10
CA THR A 228 8.65 -10.73 -22.75
C THR A 228 7.92 -11.78 -21.91
N ALA A 229 6.59 -11.79 -21.98
CA ALA A 229 5.75 -12.76 -21.27
C ALA A 229 5.94 -14.19 -21.78
N ALA A 230 5.94 -14.40 -23.11
CA ALA A 230 6.16 -15.71 -23.71
C ALA A 230 7.57 -16.27 -23.45
N ALA A 231 8.58 -15.41 -23.36
CA ALA A 231 9.94 -15.81 -22.96
C ALA A 231 10.02 -16.27 -21.50
N ARG A 232 9.13 -15.78 -20.64
CA ARG A 232 9.08 -16.13 -19.22
C ARG A 232 8.26 -17.37 -18.93
N ASP A 233 7.24 -17.62 -19.75
CA ASP A 233 6.30 -18.73 -19.60
C ASP A 233 5.99 -19.33 -20.99
N PRO A 234 6.46 -20.55 -21.29
CA PRO A 234 6.19 -21.21 -22.58
C PRO A 234 4.71 -21.51 -22.86
N ASP A 235 3.88 -21.61 -21.81
CA ASP A 235 2.45 -21.87 -21.91
C ASP A 235 1.61 -20.58 -21.93
N PHE A 236 2.26 -19.42 -22.06
CA PHE A 236 1.61 -18.12 -22.06
C PHE A 236 0.66 -17.92 -23.22
N ASP A 237 -0.62 -17.65 -22.91
CA ASP A 237 -1.65 -17.26 -23.88
C ASP A 237 -2.04 -15.79 -23.68
N LEU A 238 -1.55 -14.91 -24.57
CA LEU A 238 -1.84 -13.49 -24.56
C LEU A 238 -3.34 -13.20 -24.58
N SER A 239 -4.11 -13.94 -25.40
CA SER A 239 -5.55 -13.68 -25.56
C SER A 239 -6.32 -14.00 -24.27
N ALA A 240 -6.00 -15.13 -23.65
CA ALA A 240 -6.62 -15.53 -22.39
C ALA A 240 -6.27 -14.55 -21.25
N VAL A 241 -4.99 -14.12 -21.17
CA VAL A 241 -4.53 -13.17 -20.15
C VAL A 241 -5.16 -11.79 -20.35
N LEU A 242 -5.20 -11.26 -21.58
CA LEU A 242 -5.85 -9.98 -21.86
C LEU A 242 -7.35 -10.02 -21.53
N ALA A 243 -8.05 -11.10 -21.90
CA ALA A 243 -9.46 -11.26 -21.56
C ALA A 243 -9.70 -11.24 -20.04
N ARG A 244 -8.84 -11.90 -19.26
CA ARG A 244 -8.87 -11.90 -17.79
C ARG A 244 -8.61 -10.50 -17.23
N LEU A 245 -7.57 -9.81 -17.67
CA LEU A 245 -7.22 -8.46 -17.21
C LEU A 245 -8.30 -7.41 -17.55
N LEU A 246 -8.96 -7.55 -18.71
CA LEU A 246 -10.12 -6.73 -19.07
C LEU A 246 -11.31 -7.00 -18.15
N ALA A 247 -11.61 -8.28 -17.87
CA ALA A 247 -12.67 -8.66 -16.94
C ALA A 247 -12.40 -8.20 -15.50
N ASP A 248 -11.13 -8.22 -15.08
CA ASP A 248 -10.68 -7.69 -13.79
C ASP A 248 -10.77 -6.15 -13.72
N GLY A 249 -10.85 -5.46 -14.87
CA GLY A 249 -10.89 -4.00 -14.95
C GLY A 249 -9.55 -3.35 -14.58
N VAL A 250 -8.44 -4.05 -14.79
CA VAL A 250 -7.08 -3.60 -14.44
C VAL A 250 -6.46 -2.73 -15.54
N LEU A 251 -6.87 -2.95 -16.80
CA LEU A 251 -6.30 -2.24 -17.94
C LEU A 251 -6.95 -0.88 -18.18
N THR A 252 -6.13 0.08 -18.56
CA THR A 252 -6.53 1.42 -19.00
C THR A 252 -5.72 1.84 -20.23
N TYR A 253 -6.13 2.91 -20.91
CA TYR A 253 -5.20 3.63 -21.77
C TYR A 253 -4.20 4.41 -20.91
N PRO A 254 -2.94 4.60 -21.37
CA PRO A 254 -2.00 5.50 -20.71
C PRO A 254 -2.60 6.91 -20.58
N PRO A 255 -2.22 7.68 -19.55
CA PRO A 255 -2.69 9.04 -19.33
C PRO A 255 -2.27 10.00 -20.46
#